data_e29c02d119f10637b4c113a2394be538
#
_entry.id   e29c02d119f10637b4c113a2394be538
#
_cell.length_a   1.000
_cell.length_b   1.000
_cell.length_c   1.000
_cell.angle_alpha   90.00
_cell.angle_beta   90.00
_cell.angle_gamma   90.00
#
_symmetry.space_group_name_H-M   'P 1'
#
loop_
_entity.id
_entity.type
_entity.pdbx_description
1 polymer ?
#
loop_
_entity_poly.entity_id
_entity_poly.type
_entity_poly.pdbx_seq_one_letter_code
_entity_poly.pdbx_strand_id
1 'polypeptide(L)'
;MLGVLGGGQLGRMWAHAAQTLGYQTAVLDPDPHSPAGLVSHLHLCADYLDPQALAQMAQQCAAITTEFENVPAQALAQLAQTRFVSPAAAAVAVAQDRAQEKAHFTHCGVPVAPHAVLASAADVAAVSDALLPGVLKTARLGYDGKGQARVANRAELMAAWQAMQSTGLAMTSGDQAPGANAARATSPNMDEPHPAQAIASPQAHATPSATVCVLEKMLPLAAECSVVLARGHDGQMVHLPVHANLHRDGILAVTEVGDGALDTALAAQALAAAREVAQGLNYVGVLCVEFFVLHPDAPGGKPRLVVNEIAPRPHNSGHHSIDSCDVSQFELQVRCMAGLPLVPPRAHSAAVMLNILGDLWWPGAVPAGAKVPLDKCAHPPAEPAHEPDWAAVLALPGVHLHQYGKTQPRRGRKMGHLTCTAPTLVQARDVARQAAQCLGLAPW
;
A
#
# COMPACT_ATOMS: atom_id res chain seq x y z
N MET A 1 -1.48 -6.58 -24.96
CA MET A 1 -1.93 -6.85 -23.57
C MET A 1 -1.02 -6.13 -22.59
N LEU A 2 -1.55 -5.63 -21.49
CA LEU A 2 -0.78 -5.10 -20.35
C LEU A 2 -0.89 -6.07 -19.18
N GLY A 3 0.18 -6.20 -18.39
CA GLY A 3 0.24 -7.15 -17.29
C GLY A 3 0.38 -6.47 -15.92
N VAL A 4 -0.14 -7.13 -14.86
CA VAL A 4 0.06 -6.73 -13.48
C VAL A 4 0.41 -7.94 -12.61
N LEU A 5 1.40 -7.80 -11.74
CA LEU A 5 1.69 -8.72 -10.65
C LEU A 5 0.94 -8.26 -9.40
N GLY A 6 0.13 -9.16 -8.86
CA GLY A 6 -0.81 -8.88 -7.78
C GLY A 6 -2.24 -8.72 -8.28
N GLY A 7 -3.15 -9.44 -7.62
CA GLY A 7 -4.55 -9.56 -8.01
C GLY A 7 -5.52 -8.83 -7.09
N GLY A 8 -5.06 -7.92 -6.24
CA GLY A 8 -5.87 -7.19 -5.28
C GLY A 8 -6.74 -6.09 -5.89
N GLN A 9 -7.23 -5.20 -5.03
CA GLN A 9 -8.14 -4.12 -5.45
C GLN A 9 -7.49 -3.09 -6.38
N LEU A 10 -6.20 -2.80 -6.20
CA LEU A 10 -5.51 -1.83 -7.05
C LEU A 10 -5.34 -2.39 -8.45
N GLY A 11 -4.97 -3.68 -8.57
CA GLY A 11 -4.92 -4.39 -9.84
C GLY A 11 -6.28 -4.44 -10.54
N ARG A 12 -7.39 -4.64 -9.78
CA ARG A 12 -8.75 -4.58 -10.34
C ARG A 12 -9.08 -3.21 -10.93
N MET A 13 -8.86 -2.13 -10.18
CA MET A 13 -9.15 -0.78 -10.66
C MET A 13 -8.22 -0.39 -11.83
N TRP A 14 -6.96 -0.81 -11.78
CA TRP A 14 -6.04 -0.66 -12.91
C TRP A 14 -6.54 -1.43 -14.16
N ALA A 15 -7.01 -2.68 -14.00
CA ALA A 15 -7.55 -3.46 -15.12
C ALA A 15 -8.76 -2.75 -15.77
N HIS A 16 -9.66 -2.19 -14.97
CA HIS A 16 -10.78 -1.40 -15.49
C HIS A 16 -10.30 -0.18 -16.30
N ALA A 17 -9.32 0.57 -15.79
CA ALA A 17 -8.76 1.71 -16.51
C ALA A 17 -8.05 1.29 -17.82
N ALA A 18 -7.30 0.18 -17.79
CA ALA A 18 -6.67 -0.36 -19.01
C ALA A 18 -7.69 -0.80 -20.05
N GLN A 19 -8.76 -1.47 -19.62
CA GLN A 19 -9.85 -1.92 -20.51
C GLN A 19 -10.63 -0.74 -21.09
N THR A 20 -10.86 0.32 -20.32
CA THR A 20 -11.48 1.56 -20.79
C THR A 20 -10.67 2.18 -21.96
N LEU A 21 -9.34 2.06 -21.91
CA LEU A 21 -8.44 2.51 -22.99
C LEU A 21 -8.26 1.46 -24.11
N GLY A 22 -9.03 0.36 -24.08
CA GLY A 22 -9.02 -0.67 -25.13
C GLY A 22 -7.92 -1.73 -24.98
N TYR A 23 -7.16 -1.75 -23.86
CA TYR A 23 -6.13 -2.76 -23.63
C TYR A 23 -6.71 -4.05 -23.05
N GLN A 24 -6.23 -5.18 -23.54
CA GLN A 24 -6.39 -6.45 -22.84
C GLN A 24 -5.47 -6.49 -21.61
N THR A 25 -5.90 -7.19 -20.56
CA THR A 25 -5.20 -7.24 -19.26
C THR A 25 -4.84 -8.68 -18.87
N ALA A 26 -3.65 -8.86 -18.30
CA ALA A 26 -3.21 -10.10 -17.68
C ALA A 26 -2.85 -9.86 -16.21
N VAL A 27 -3.17 -10.82 -15.34
CA VAL A 27 -2.85 -10.82 -13.92
C VAL A 27 -2.07 -12.06 -13.57
N LEU A 28 -0.98 -11.92 -12.80
CA LEU A 28 -0.31 -13.00 -12.10
C LEU A 28 -0.59 -12.85 -10.61
N ASP A 29 -1.31 -13.80 -10.03
CA ASP A 29 -1.65 -13.82 -8.60
C ASP A 29 -2.00 -15.26 -8.17
N PRO A 30 -1.50 -15.75 -7.02
CA PRO A 30 -1.77 -17.11 -6.56
C PRO A 30 -3.21 -17.36 -6.10
N ASP A 31 -4.00 -16.32 -5.79
CA ASP A 31 -5.40 -16.47 -5.38
C ASP A 31 -6.31 -16.58 -6.62
N PRO A 32 -6.94 -17.76 -6.90
CA PRO A 32 -7.85 -17.93 -8.04
C PRO A 32 -9.07 -17.02 -7.98
N HIS A 33 -9.38 -16.46 -6.81
CA HIS A 33 -10.49 -15.53 -6.59
C HIS A 33 -10.02 -14.09 -6.40
N SER A 34 -8.81 -13.78 -6.86
CA SER A 34 -8.26 -12.43 -6.73
C SER A 34 -9.13 -11.40 -7.47
N PRO A 35 -9.41 -10.23 -6.85
CA PRO A 35 -10.27 -9.19 -7.43
C PRO A 35 -9.90 -8.77 -8.85
N ALA A 36 -8.61 -8.66 -9.16
CA ALA A 36 -8.14 -8.31 -10.50
C ALA A 36 -8.21 -9.51 -11.47
N GLY A 37 -7.91 -10.72 -10.99
CA GLY A 37 -7.99 -11.94 -11.79
C GLY A 37 -9.39 -12.15 -12.34
N LEU A 38 -10.43 -11.93 -11.53
CA LEU A 38 -11.83 -12.09 -11.90
C LEU A 38 -12.34 -11.14 -13.00
N VAL A 39 -11.61 -10.05 -13.28
CA VAL A 39 -12.00 -9.05 -14.31
C VAL A 39 -11.01 -8.94 -15.46
N SER A 40 -9.92 -9.68 -15.43
CA SER A 40 -8.88 -9.65 -16.45
C SER A 40 -9.12 -10.67 -17.57
N HIS A 41 -8.55 -10.42 -18.75
CA HIS A 41 -8.65 -11.32 -19.89
C HIS A 41 -7.83 -12.61 -19.70
N LEU A 42 -6.75 -12.52 -18.94
CA LEU A 42 -5.89 -13.64 -18.57
C LEU A 42 -5.54 -13.56 -17.09
N HIS A 43 -5.79 -14.64 -16.36
CA HIS A 43 -5.33 -14.81 -14.98
C HIS A 43 -4.41 -16.03 -14.90
N LEU A 44 -3.14 -15.78 -14.56
CA LEU A 44 -2.16 -16.81 -14.24
C LEU A 44 -2.20 -17.03 -12.74
N CYS A 45 -2.81 -18.15 -12.33
CA CYS A 45 -2.93 -18.52 -10.91
C CYS A 45 -1.67 -19.29 -10.49
N ALA A 46 -0.61 -18.56 -10.14
CA ALA A 46 0.70 -19.11 -9.77
C ALA A 46 1.44 -18.16 -8.80
N ASP A 47 2.51 -18.67 -8.17
CA ASP A 47 3.41 -17.86 -7.36
C ASP A 47 4.11 -16.79 -8.22
N TYR A 48 4.43 -15.64 -7.62
CA TYR A 48 5.09 -14.53 -8.32
C TYR A 48 6.50 -14.87 -8.85
N LEU A 49 7.12 -15.93 -8.35
CA LEU A 49 8.44 -16.40 -8.81
C LEU A 49 8.34 -17.67 -9.67
N ASP A 50 7.14 -18.14 -10.01
CA ASP A 50 6.97 -19.28 -10.90
C ASP A 50 7.55 -19.00 -12.28
N PRO A 51 8.58 -19.76 -12.74
CA PRO A 51 9.28 -19.46 -14.00
C PRO A 51 8.39 -19.58 -15.22
N GLN A 52 7.39 -20.47 -15.21
CA GLN A 52 6.50 -20.68 -16.36
C GLN A 52 5.49 -19.53 -16.46
N ALA A 53 4.92 -19.11 -15.32
CA ALA A 53 4.02 -17.97 -15.27
C ALA A 53 4.73 -16.66 -15.66
N LEU A 54 5.96 -16.43 -15.17
CA LEU A 54 6.76 -15.27 -15.57
C LEU A 54 7.10 -15.29 -17.07
N ALA A 55 7.47 -16.45 -17.63
CA ALA A 55 7.70 -16.58 -19.06
C ALA A 55 6.42 -16.30 -19.87
N GLN A 56 5.26 -16.77 -19.41
CA GLN A 56 3.97 -16.51 -20.05
C GLN A 56 3.59 -15.03 -19.96
N MET A 57 3.77 -14.38 -18.79
CA MET A 57 3.60 -12.92 -18.64
C MET A 57 4.49 -12.17 -19.63
N ALA A 58 5.76 -12.55 -19.73
CA ALA A 58 6.70 -11.92 -20.66
C ALA A 58 6.29 -12.15 -22.13
N GLN A 59 5.73 -13.29 -22.48
CA GLN A 59 5.27 -13.58 -23.84
C GLN A 59 4.01 -12.79 -24.23
N GLN A 60 3.04 -12.68 -23.32
CA GLN A 60 1.72 -12.13 -23.59
C GLN A 60 1.65 -10.60 -23.42
N CYS A 61 2.46 -10.01 -22.54
CA CYS A 61 2.35 -8.61 -22.18
C CYS A 61 3.42 -7.75 -22.86
N ALA A 62 3.03 -6.59 -23.38
CA ALA A 62 3.94 -5.58 -23.90
C ALA A 62 4.61 -4.77 -22.78
N ALA A 63 3.88 -4.53 -21.69
CA ALA A 63 4.38 -3.86 -20.48
C ALA A 63 3.74 -4.47 -19.24
N ILE A 64 4.45 -4.39 -18.11
CA ILE A 64 4.06 -5.03 -16.86
C ILE A 64 4.22 -4.06 -15.70
N THR A 65 3.28 -4.12 -14.74
CA THR A 65 3.30 -3.35 -13.49
C THR A 65 3.13 -4.25 -12.26
N THR A 66 3.15 -3.64 -11.08
CA THR A 66 2.75 -4.29 -9.82
C THR A 66 1.65 -3.50 -9.14
N GLU A 67 0.78 -4.20 -8.39
CA GLU A 67 -0.31 -3.56 -7.66
C GLU A 67 -0.01 -3.34 -6.18
N PHE A 68 1.02 -4.00 -5.63
CA PHE A 68 1.43 -3.82 -4.24
C PHE A 68 2.95 -3.98 -4.06
N GLU A 69 3.48 -3.37 -3.02
CA GLU A 69 4.91 -3.25 -2.77
C GLU A 69 5.60 -4.57 -2.43
N ASN A 70 4.87 -5.60 -1.94
CA ASN A 70 5.48 -6.86 -1.51
C ASN A 70 5.62 -7.92 -2.63
N VAL A 71 5.26 -7.61 -3.87
CA VAL A 71 5.66 -8.45 -5.01
C VAL A 71 7.18 -8.52 -5.04
N PRO A 72 7.80 -9.72 -5.10
CA PRO A 72 9.25 -9.84 -5.10
C PRO A 72 9.88 -9.00 -6.21
N ALA A 73 10.77 -8.07 -5.84
CA ALA A 73 11.48 -7.22 -6.81
C ALA A 73 12.27 -8.08 -7.83
N GLN A 74 12.66 -9.30 -7.45
CA GLN A 74 13.28 -10.29 -8.33
C GLN A 74 12.38 -10.67 -9.51
N ALA A 75 11.07 -10.85 -9.29
CA ALA A 75 10.12 -11.14 -10.38
C ALA A 75 10.07 -10.00 -11.40
N LEU A 76 10.00 -8.77 -10.90
CA LEU A 76 10.04 -7.56 -11.75
C LEU A 76 11.38 -7.44 -12.50
N ALA A 77 12.50 -7.72 -11.84
CA ALA A 77 13.83 -7.70 -12.46
C ALA A 77 13.98 -8.77 -13.56
N GLN A 78 13.42 -9.96 -13.37
CA GLN A 78 13.41 -11.03 -14.37
C GLN A 78 12.57 -10.62 -15.59
N LEU A 79 11.37 -10.09 -15.39
CA LEU A 79 10.50 -9.62 -16.46
C LEU A 79 11.12 -8.43 -17.22
N ALA A 80 11.85 -7.56 -16.52
CA ALA A 80 12.52 -6.41 -17.12
C ALA A 80 13.65 -6.76 -18.08
N GLN A 81 14.13 -8.01 -18.11
CA GLN A 81 15.12 -8.45 -19.08
C GLN A 81 14.56 -8.47 -20.52
N THR A 82 13.26 -8.61 -20.69
CA THR A 82 12.63 -8.79 -22.00
C THR A 82 11.42 -7.89 -22.22
N ARG A 83 10.88 -7.27 -21.19
CA ARG A 83 9.68 -6.42 -21.27
C ARG A 83 9.89 -5.13 -20.50
N PHE A 84 9.11 -4.13 -20.87
CA PHE A 84 9.04 -2.91 -20.09
C PHE A 84 8.30 -3.18 -18.78
N VAL A 85 8.92 -2.81 -17.66
CA VAL A 85 8.36 -2.96 -16.31
C VAL A 85 8.31 -1.60 -15.62
N SER A 86 7.15 -1.21 -15.14
CA SER A 86 6.89 0.08 -14.49
C SER A 86 6.05 -0.14 -13.22
N PRO A 87 6.58 0.21 -12.05
CA PRO A 87 7.91 0.79 -11.78
C PRO A 87 9.05 -0.21 -11.96
N ALA A 88 10.27 0.32 -12.07
CA ALA A 88 11.46 -0.50 -12.14
C ALA A 88 11.69 -1.28 -10.82
N ALA A 89 12.22 -2.50 -10.92
CA ALA A 89 12.49 -3.37 -9.78
C ALA A 89 13.33 -2.68 -8.68
N ALA A 90 14.30 -1.85 -9.07
CA ALA A 90 15.14 -1.10 -8.11
C ALA A 90 14.31 -0.10 -7.27
N ALA A 91 13.34 0.59 -7.89
CA ALA A 91 12.48 1.52 -7.17
C ALA A 91 11.54 0.78 -6.18
N VAL A 92 11.02 -0.39 -6.59
CA VAL A 92 10.23 -1.26 -5.71
C VAL A 92 11.08 -1.78 -4.56
N ALA A 93 12.33 -2.20 -4.80
CA ALA A 93 13.24 -2.67 -3.77
C ALA A 93 13.53 -1.61 -2.70
N VAL A 94 13.66 -0.33 -3.08
CA VAL A 94 13.79 0.77 -2.13
C VAL A 94 12.55 0.90 -1.26
N ALA A 95 11.35 0.88 -1.84
CA ALA A 95 10.08 0.98 -1.11
C ALA A 95 9.81 -0.24 -0.19
N GLN A 96 10.37 -1.42 -0.52
CA GLN A 96 10.25 -2.63 0.29
C GLN A 96 11.10 -2.61 1.57
N ASP A 97 12.02 -1.67 1.70
CA ASP A 97 12.99 -1.63 2.80
C ASP A 97 13.08 -0.22 3.40
N ARG A 98 12.51 -0.04 4.60
CA ARG A 98 12.45 1.26 5.28
C ARG A 98 13.82 1.90 5.51
N ALA A 99 14.88 1.10 5.68
CA ALA A 99 16.22 1.63 5.84
C ALA A 99 16.73 2.23 4.51
N GLN A 100 16.49 1.53 3.39
CA GLN A 100 16.82 2.04 2.06
C GLN A 100 15.94 3.23 1.67
N GLU A 101 14.67 3.19 1.99
CA GLU A 101 13.72 4.28 1.77
C GLU A 101 14.16 5.56 2.50
N LYS A 102 14.51 5.48 3.79
CA LYS A 102 15.02 6.63 4.57
C LYS A 102 16.35 7.15 4.03
N ALA A 103 17.25 6.26 3.62
CA ALA A 103 18.50 6.65 2.97
C ALA A 103 18.25 7.39 1.65
N HIS A 104 17.28 6.91 0.85
CA HIS A 104 16.89 7.57 -0.39
C HIS A 104 16.32 8.98 -0.14
N PHE A 105 15.41 9.15 0.83
CA PHE A 105 14.88 10.47 1.19
C PHE A 105 15.97 11.44 1.62
N THR A 106 16.91 10.96 2.43
CA THR A 106 18.06 11.77 2.85
C THR A 106 18.93 12.17 1.66
N HIS A 107 19.17 11.24 0.72
CA HIS A 107 19.91 11.51 -0.51
C HIS A 107 19.21 12.57 -1.40
N CYS A 108 17.89 12.54 -1.47
CA CYS A 108 17.08 13.53 -2.18
C CYS A 108 16.99 14.88 -1.46
N GLY A 109 17.56 15.02 -0.27
CA GLY A 109 17.50 16.26 0.52
C GLY A 109 16.12 16.60 1.06
N VAL A 110 15.19 15.63 1.11
CA VAL A 110 13.86 15.86 1.66
C VAL A 110 13.82 15.60 3.17
N PRO A 111 13.11 16.41 3.96
CA PRO A 111 13.04 16.25 5.41
C PRO A 111 12.44 14.91 5.82
N VAL A 112 13.12 14.16 6.69
CA VAL A 112 12.67 12.91 7.29
C VAL A 112 12.64 12.99 8.80
N ALA A 113 11.85 12.12 9.46
CA ALA A 113 11.92 11.96 10.91
C ALA A 113 13.33 11.55 11.34
N PRO A 114 13.88 12.08 12.43
CA PRO A 114 15.12 11.56 13.00
C PRO A 114 14.98 10.07 13.27
N HIS A 115 15.93 9.27 12.81
CA HIS A 115 15.84 7.81 12.86
C HIS A 115 17.23 7.16 13.02
N ALA A 116 17.21 5.87 13.38
CA ALA A 116 18.38 5.00 13.37
C ALA A 116 18.02 3.63 12.84
N VAL A 117 18.93 3.03 12.06
CA VAL A 117 18.82 1.64 11.61
C VAL A 117 19.45 0.74 12.67
N LEU A 118 18.72 -0.28 13.08
CA LEU A 118 19.11 -1.22 14.14
C LEU A 118 19.21 -2.65 13.54
N ALA A 119 20.40 -3.07 13.19
CA ALA A 119 20.68 -4.38 12.61
C ALA A 119 21.16 -5.40 13.66
N SER A 120 21.61 -4.94 14.82
CA SER A 120 22.19 -5.76 15.87
C SER A 120 21.81 -5.27 17.29
N ALA A 121 22.01 -6.12 18.30
CA ALA A 121 21.86 -5.72 19.70
C ALA A 121 22.83 -4.60 20.10
N ALA A 122 24.00 -4.52 19.46
CA ALA A 122 24.96 -3.44 19.68
C ALA A 122 24.40 -2.10 19.21
N ASP A 123 23.71 -2.05 18.05
CA ASP A 123 23.07 -0.84 17.55
C ASP A 123 21.97 -0.38 18.50
N VAL A 124 21.17 -1.32 19.04
CA VAL A 124 20.12 -1.01 20.02
C VAL A 124 20.73 -0.44 21.31
N ALA A 125 21.86 -0.96 21.76
CA ALA A 125 22.53 -0.46 22.96
C ALA A 125 23.16 0.93 22.72
N ALA A 126 23.65 1.21 21.51
CA ALA A 126 24.34 2.44 21.15
C ALA A 126 23.40 3.58 20.67
N VAL A 127 22.13 3.29 20.37
CA VAL A 127 21.21 4.29 19.82
C VAL A 127 21.00 5.46 20.77
N SER A 128 20.89 6.67 20.23
CA SER A 128 20.69 7.89 21.03
C SER A 128 19.31 7.92 21.70
N ASP A 129 19.26 8.26 22.98
CA ASP A 129 18.00 8.48 23.74
C ASP A 129 17.20 9.68 23.18
N ALA A 130 17.81 10.56 22.36
CA ALA A 130 17.11 11.65 21.70
C ALA A 130 16.05 11.16 20.69
N LEU A 131 16.07 9.88 20.30
CA LEU A 131 15.04 9.25 19.46
C LEU A 131 13.86 8.70 20.28
N LEU A 132 13.92 8.78 21.61
CA LEU A 132 12.85 8.33 22.48
C LEU A 132 12.03 9.53 23.03
N PRO A 133 10.71 9.41 23.18
CA PRO A 133 9.90 8.28 22.74
C PRO A 133 9.93 8.12 21.22
N GLY A 134 9.84 6.87 20.74
CA GLY A 134 9.98 6.53 19.33
C GLY A 134 9.01 5.44 18.87
N VAL A 135 9.06 5.16 17.57
CA VAL A 135 8.35 4.03 16.94
C VAL A 135 9.40 3.11 16.31
N LEU A 136 9.52 1.90 16.84
CA LEU A 136 10.34 0.85 16.27
C LEU A 136 9.53 0.13 15.19
N LYS A 137 10.08 -0.01 13.98
CA LYS A 137 9.44 -0.65 12.83
C LYS A 137 10.37 -1.71 12.24
N THR A 138 9.84 -2.85 11.81
CA THR A 138 10.63 -3.77 10.96
C THR A 138 10.98 -3.08 9.64
N ALA A 139 12.19 -3.29 9.14
CA ALA A 139 12.61 -2.68 7.87
C ALA A 139 11.82 -3.21 6.68
N ARG A 140 11.36 -4.47 6.74
CA ARG A 140 10.61 -5.13 5.67
C ARG A 140 9.31 -5.73 6.18
N LEU A 141 8.35 -5.96 5.26
CA LEU A 141 7.08 -6.64 5.51
C LEU A 141 6.15 -5.97 6.55
N GLY A 142 6.41 -4.71 6.94
CA GLY A 142 5.52 -3.92 7.77
C GLY A 142 4.50 -3.15 6.92
N TYR A 143 3.20 -3.29 7.19
CA TYR A 143 2.12 -2.57 6.50
C TYR A 143 0.91 -2.37 7.44
N ASP A 144 0.09 -1.36 7.18
CA ASP A 144 -1.16 -1.08 7.94
C ASP A 144 -0.97 -1.22 9.48
N GLY A 145 0.13 -0.67 10.02
CA GLY A 145 0.44 -0.72 11.47
C GLY A 145 1.04 -2.04 11.99
N LYS A 146 1.23 -3.05 11.13
CA LYS A 146 1.91 -4.30 11.50
C LYS A 146 3.43 -4.14 11.50
N GLY A 147 4.11 -4.91 12.34
CA GLY A 147 5.57 -4.86 12.45
C GLY A 147 6.09 -3.56 13.06
N GLN A 148 5.30 -2.88 13.92
CA GLN A 148 5.73 -1.68 14.64
C GLN A 148 5.36 -1.71 16.12
N ALA A 149 6.17 -1.03 16.94
CA ALA A 149 5.95 -0.87 18.37
C ALA A 149 6.29 0.56 18.79
N ARG A 150 5.43 1.19 19.59
CA ARG A 150 5.75 2.45 20.27
C ARG A 150 6.59 2.13 21.49
N VAL A 151 7.69 2.86 21.69
CA VAL A 151 8.65 2.68 22.75
C VAL A 151 8.91 4.02 23.44
N ALA A 152 8.68 4.09 24.75
CA ALA A 152 8.86 5.31 25.51
C ALA A 152 10.29 5.47 26.03
N ASN A 153 10.98 4.36 26.26
CA ASN A 153 12.30 4.32 26.90
C ASN A 153 13.14 3.15 26.36
N ARG A 154 14.39 3.08 26.77
CA ARG A 154 15.36 2.08 26.34
C ARG A 154 14.96 0.64 26.70
N ALA A 155 14.33 0.43 27.88
CA ALA A 155 13.90 -0.90 28.27
C ALA A 155 12.80 -1.44 27.35
N GLU A 156 11.83 -0.60 27.02
CA GLU A 156 10.77 -0.92 26.05
C GLU A 156 11.34 -1.14 24.64
N LEU A 157 12.32 -0.34 24.21
CA LEU A 157 13.01 -0.51 22.93
C LEU A 157 13.69 -1.89 22.85
N MET A 158 14.43 -2.28 23.89
CA MET A 158 15.09 -3.60 23.94
C MET A 158 14.06 -4.73 23.87
N ALA A 159 12.99 -4.66 24.65
CA ALA A 159 11.94 -5.67 24.67
C ALA A 159 11.23 -5.79 23.31
N ALA A 160 10.87 -4.65 22.69
CA ALA A 160 10.22 -4.62 21.39
C ALA A 160 11.15 -5.19 20.28
N TRP A 161 12.43 -4.82 20.30
CA TRP A 161 13.41 -5.35 19.34
C TRP A 161 13.57 -6.86 19.47
N GLN A 162 13.69 -7.41 20.69
CA GLN A 162 13.75 -8.85 20.93
C GLN A 162 12.50 -9.58 20.42
N ALA A 163 11.31 -9.02 20.67
CA ALA A 163 10.06 -9.58 20.17
C ALA A 163 10.02 -9.64 18.64
N MET A 164 10.51 -8.60 17.95
CA MET A 164 10.58 -8.57 16.48
C MET A 164 11.59 -9.60 15.92
N GLN A 165 12.69 -9.87 16.62
CA GLN A 165 13.64 -10.93 16.25
C GLN A 165 12.97 -12.31 16.32
N SER A 166 12.19 -12.59 17.36
CA SER A 166 11.50 -13.86 17.55
C SER A 166 10.45 -14.12 16.47
N THR A 167 9.69 -13.08 16.10
CA THR A 167 8.65 -13.16 15.06
C THR A 167 9.28 -13.31 13.67
N GLY A 168 10.39 -12.62 13.39
CA GLY A 168 11.13 -12.75 12.13
C GLY A 168 11.70 -14.15 11.90
N LEU A 169 12.17 -14.81 12.95
CA LEU A 169 12.63 -16.21 12.88
C LEU A 169 11.49 -17.19 12.55
N ALA A 170 10.28 -16.94 13.02
CA ALA A 170 9.10 -17.75 12.68
C ALA A 170 8.66 -17.59 11.21
N MET A 171 8.81 -16.39 10.63
CA MET A 171 8.47 -16.13 9.23
C MET A 171 9.48 -16.71 8.22
N THR A 172 10.75 -16.89 8.61
CA THR A 172 11.77 -17.52 7.75
C THR A 172 11.72 -19.04 7.76
N SER A 173 11.04 -19.66 8.73
CA SER A 173 10.97 -21.12 8.89
C SER A 173 9.68 -21.77 8.39
N GLY A 174 8.77 -21.07 7.76
CA GLY A 174 7.57 -21.64 7.16
C GLY A 174 6.35 -20.74 7.28
N ASP A 175 6.24 -19.77 6.42
CA ASP A 175 4.92 -19.32 6.01
C ASP A 175 5.00 -18.69 4.60
N GLN A 176 4.71 -19.52 3.64
CA GLN A 176 4.09 -19.13 2.38
C GLN A 176 2.73 -18.52 2.72
N ALA A 177 2.30 -17.51 1.95
CA ALA A 177 1.06 -16.80 2.11
C ALA A 177 -0.13 -17.70 2.49
N PRO A 178 -1.08 -17.26 3.34
CA PRO A 178 -2.23 -18.06 3.74
C PRO A 178 -3.19 -18.24 2.56
N GLY A 179 -3.08 -19.37 1.86
CA GLY A 179 -3.90 -19.69 0.69
C GLY A 179 -3.90 -21.13 0.23
N ALA A 180 -3.25 -22.07 0.92
CA ALA A 180 -3.23 -23.47 0.49
C ALA A 180 -3.76 -24.40 1.58
N ASN A 181 -5.09 -24.56 1.67
CA ASN A 181 -5.72 -25.79 2.14
C ASN A 181 -6.11 -26.62 0.91
N ALA A 182 -5.17 -27.46 0.44
CA ALA A 182 -5.45 -28.44 -0.59
C ALA A 182 -6.01 -29.70 0.07
N ALA A 183 -7.18 -30.11 -0.37
CA ALA A 183 -7.78 -31.39 -0.08
C ALA A 183 -6.84 -32.54 -0.51
N ARG A 184 -6.55 -33.44 0.42
CA ARG A 184 -5.87 -34.71 0.18
C ARG A 184 -6.81 -35.63 -0.62
N ALA A 185 -6.51 -35.86 -1.89
CA ALA A 185 -7.05 -36.98 -2.64
C ALA A 185 -6.03 -38.13 -2.66
N THR A 186 -6.41 -39.26 -2.11
CA THR A 186 -5.71 -40.54 -2.13
C THR A 186 -5.91 -41.21 -3.49
N SER A 187 -4.84 -41.71 -4.09
CA SER A 187 -4.88 -42.86 -5.04
C SER A 187 -3.54 -43.59 -5.09
N PRO A 188 -3.52 -44.90 -5.40
CA PRO A 188 -2.56 -45.86 -4.90
C PRO A 188 -1.45 -46.28 -5.87
N ASN A 189 -0.38 -46.74 -5.25
CA ASN A 189 0.71 -47.63 -5.70
C ASN A 189 0.82 -48.02 -7.17
N MET A 190 2.08 -47.95 -7.68
CA MET A 190 2.78 -49.08 -8.28
C MET A 190 4.30 -48.83 -8.43
N ASP A 191 5.07 -49.71 -7.81
CA ASP A 191 6.43 -50.28 -8.11
C ASP A 191 7.70 -49.45 -8.27
N GLU A 192 8.65 -49.76 -7.39
CA GLU A 192 10.11 -49.54 -7.36
C GLU A 192 10.87 -50.36 -8.43
N PRO A 193 12.24 -50.35 -8.49
CA PRO A 193 13.29 -49.41 -8.03
C PRO A 193 14.48 -49.20 -9.04
N HIS A 194 15.40 -48.24 -8.78
CA HIS A 194 16.87 -48.47 -8.72
C HIS A 194 17.64 -47.15 -8.39
N PRO A 195 18.81 -47.25 -7.72
CA PRO A 195 19.46 -46.15 -7.03
C PRO A 195 20.49 -45.44 -7.90
N ALA A 196 20.45 -44.09 -7.93
CA ALA A 196 21.57 -43.29 -8.36
C ALA A 196 22.08 -42.44 -7.19
N GLN A 197 23.38 -42.52 -6.97
CA GLN A 197 24.14 -41.94 -5.90
C GLN A 197 23.95 -40.41 -5.77
N ALA A 198 23.54 -40.00 -4.59
CA ALA A 198 23.48 -38.60 -4.21
C ALA A 198 24.89 -38.06 -3.94
N ILE A 199 25.36 -37.13 -4.77
CA ILE A 199 26.50 -36.26 -4.43
C ILE A 199 25.93 -35.16 -3.51
N ALA A 200 26.29 -35.23 -2.23
CA ALA A 200 25.96 -34.23 -1.24
C ALA A 200 26.71 -32.94 -1.54
N SER A 201 25.99 -31.92 -2.01
CA SER A 201 26.47 -30.55 -1.97
C SER A 201 26.43 -30.02 -0.53
N PRO A 202 27.44 -29.33 -0.04
CA PRO A 202 27.43 -28.79 1.32
C PRO A 202 26.37 -27.71 1.43
N GLN A 203 25.31 -27.98 2.20
CA GLN A 203 24.38 -26.98 2.65
C GLN A 203 25.15 -26.01 3.56
N ALA A 204 25.47 -24.84 3.06
CA ALA A 204 25.85 -23.73 3.89
C ALA A 204 24.66 -23.41 4.80
N HIS A 205 24.76 -23.73 6.08
CA HIS A 205 23.85 -23.23 7.10
C HIS A 205 23.99 -21.70 7.15
N ALA A 206 23.14 -20.98 6.40
CA ALA A 206 22.98 -19.54 6.58
C ALA A 206 22.46 -19.35 8.00
N THR A 207 23.25 -18.74 8.86
CA THR A 207 22.82 -18.21 10.16
C THR A 207 21.60 -17.32 9.89
N PRO A 208 20.48 -17.49 10.61
CA PRO A 208 19.30 -16.64 10.40
C PRO A 208 19.71 -15.18 10.55
N SER A 209 19.57 -14.43 9.47
CA SER A 209 19.89 -12.99 9.47
C SER A 209 18.96 -12.29 10.44
N ALA A 210 19.52 -11.51 11.37
CA ALA A 210 18.72 -10.72 12.31
C ALA A 210 17.75 -9.80 11.55
N THR A 211 16.53 -9.67 12.05
CA THR A 211 15.53 -8.76 11.49
C THR A 211 16.00 -7.32 11.67
N VAL A 212 16.31 -6.64 10.58
CA VAL A 212 16.66 -5.22 10.60
C VAL A 212 15.43 -4.40 10.98
N CYS A 213 15.60 -3.45 11.89
CA CYS A 213 14.55 -2.52 12.32
C CYS A 213 15.00 -1.07 12.11
N VAL A 214 14.03 -0.16 12.06
CA VAL A 214 14.26 1.30 12.04
C VAL A 214 13.54 1.89 13.25
N LEU A 215 14.27 2.59 14.11
CA LEU A 215 13.72 3.40 15.18
C LEU A 215 13.52 4.81 14.67
N GLU A 216 12.29 5.29 14.61
CA GLU A 216 11.94 6.67 14.27
C GLU A 216 11.51 7.42 15.51
N LYS A 217 12.00 8.66 15.67
CA LYS A 217 11.53 9.57 16.73
C LYS A 217 10.03 9.82 16.59
N MET A 218 9.28 9.70 17.68
CA MET A 218 7.87 10.10 17.70
C MET A 218 7.77 11.63 17.55
N LEU A 219 7.03 12.06 16.53
CA LEU A 219 6.89 13.47 16.18
C LEU A 219 5.52 14.02 16.59
N PRO A 220 5.40 15.34 16.91
CA PRO A 220 4.14 15.98 17.24
C PRO A 220 3.31 16.21 15.98
N LEU A 221 2.52 15.22 15.59
CA LEU A 221 1.70 15.26 14.38
C LEU A 221 0.53 16.24 14.53
N ALA A 222 0.38 17.14 13.57
CA ALA A 222 -0.78 18.01 13.42
C ALA A 222 -1.78 17.46 12.39
N ALA A 223 -1.27 16.92 11.27
CA ALA A 223 -2.05 16.36 10.17
C ALA A 223 -1.19 15.40 9.33
N GLU A 224 -1.81 14.74 8.38
CA GLU A 224 -1.15 13.91 7.37
C GLU A 224 -1.59 14.35 5.97
N CYS A 225 -0.69 14.28 5.01
CA CYS A 225 -1.03 14.53 3.62
C CYS A 225 -0.27 13.57 2.69
N SER A 226 -0.71 13.51 1.44
CA SER A 226 -0.04 12.70 0.42
C SER A 226 -0.08 13.38 -0.95
N VAL A 227 0.94 13.08 -1.74
CA VAL A 227 1.05 13.46 -3.15
C VAL A 227 1.04 12.20 -3.99
N VAL A 228 0.06 12.06 -4.86
CA VAL A 228 0.06 11.03 -5.91
C VAL A 228 0.50 11.71 -7.20
N LEU A 229 1.62 11.28 -7.74
CA LEU A 229 2.17 11.76 -9.00
C LEU A 229 2.40 10.62 -9.98
N ALA A 230 2.46 10.95 -11.26
CA ALA A 230 2.89 10.04 -12.31
C ALA A 230 4.09 10.67 -13.04
N ARG A 231 5.10 9.85 -13.35
CA ARG A 231 6.26 10.24 -14.15
C ARG A 231 6.37 9.34 -15.36
N GLY A 232 6.45 9.95 -16.54
CA GLY A 232 6.63 9.28 -17.84
C GLY A 232 8.08 8.89 -18.12
N HIS A 233 8.27 8.19 -19.23
CA HIS A 233 9.60 7.82 -19.75
C HIS A 233 10.46 9.02 -20.12
N ASP A 234 9.80 10.08 -20.58
CA ASP A 234 10.43 11.35 -20.96
C ASP A 234 10.82 12.22 -19.74
N GLY A 235 10.50 11.75 -18.55
CA GLY A 235 10.72 12.47 -17.29
C GLY A 235 9.65 13.51 -16.96
N GLN A 236 8.62 13.71 -17.82
CA GLN A 236 7.49 14.57 -17.51
C GLN A 236 6.76 14.07 -16.26
N MET A 237 6.42 14.97 -15.35
CA MET A 237 5.68 14.65 -14.13
C MET A 237 4.37 15.42 -14.07
N VAL A 238 3.31 14.68 -13.79
CA VAL A 238 1.98 15.22 -13.48
C VAL A 238 1.53 14.70 -12.12
N HIS A 239 0.59 15.37 -11.46
CA HIS A 239 0.13 14.96 -10.13
C HIS A 239 -1.36 15.22 -9.97
N LEU A 240 -2.00 14.45 -9.09
CA LEU A 240 -3.31 14.75 -8.55
C LEU A 240 -3.23 15.96 -7.60
N PRO A 241 -4.35 16.64 -7.28
CA PRO A 241 -4.37 17.58 -6.16
C PRO A 241 -3.77 16.95 -4.90
N VAL A 242 -3.10 17.73 -4.06
CA VAL A 242 -2.55 17.21 -2.80
C VAL A 242 -3.68 16.82 -1.84
N HIS A 243 -3.56 15.67 -1.22
CA HIS A 243 -4.59 15.09 -0.36
C HIS A 243 -4.33 15.39 1.10
N ALA A 244 -5.37 15.80 1.85
CA ALA A 244 -5.37 15.75 3.30
C ALA A 244 -5.91 14.37 3.74
N ASN A 245 -5.20 13.70 4.64
CA ASN A 245 -5.50 12.33 5.04
C ASN A 245 -5.78 12.23 6.54
N LEU A 246 -6.69 11.33 6.90
CA LEU A 246 -6.94 10.93 8.27
C LEU A 246 -6.77 9.41 8.38
N HIS A 247 -5.80 8.99 9.19
CA HIS A 247 -5.63 7.58 9.55
C HIS A 247 -6.26 7.26 10.90
N ARG A 248 -6.80 6.06 11.02
CA ARG A 248 -7.29 5.47 12.27
C ARG A 248 -6.63 4.12 12.45
N ASP A 249 -5.98 3.92 13.58
CA ASP A 249 -5.24 2.69 13.89
C ASP A 249 -4.23 2.26 12.79
N GLY A 250 -3.64 3.24 12.10
CA GLY A 250 -2.68 3.03 11.01
C GLY A 250 -3.30 2.71 9.65
N ILE A 251 -4.63 2.75 9.53
CA ILE A 251 -5.34 2.54 8.26
C ILE A 251 -5.94 3.86 7.79
N LEU A 252 -5.74 4.24 6.53
CA LEU A 252 -6.36 5.41 5.94
C LEU A 252 -7.89 5.28 6.04
N ALA A 253 -8.53 6.23 6.71
CA ALA A 253 -9.98 6.27 6.91
C ALA A 253 -10.65 7.27 5.98
N VAL A 254 -10.09 8.47 5.86
CA VAL A 254 -10.66 9.57 5.08
C VAL A 254 -9.55 10.26 4.28
N THR A 255 -9.87 10.63 3.05
CA THR A 255 -9.06 11.55 2.23
C THR A 255 -9.94 12.71 1.78
N GLU A 256 -9.44 13.92 1.92
CA GLU A 256 -10.12 15.15 1.51
C GLU A 256 -9.32 15.86 0.41
N VAL A 257 -10.01 16.35 -0.61
CA VAL A 257 -9.43 17.01 -1.78
C VAL A 257 -10.27 18.19 -2.18
N GLY A 258 -9.63 19.31 -2.39
CA GLY A 258 -10.26 20.57 -2.79
C GLY A 258 -9.70 21.76 -2.03
N ASP A 259 -10.19 22.94 -2.37
CA ASP A 259 -9.75 24.19 -1.73
C ASP A 259 -10.02 24.15 -0.22
N GLY A 260 -8.99 24.44 0.56
CA GLY A 260 -9.06 24.42 2.02
C GLY A 260 -8.84 23.04 2.66
N ALA A 261 -8.53 21.98 1.90
CA ALA A 261 -8.13 20.68 2.47
C ALA A 261 -6.78 20.75 3.16
N LEU A 262 -5.83 21.47 2.57
CA LEU A 262 -4.49 21.69 3.10
C LEU A 262 -4.05 23.14 2.82
N ASP A 263 -3.17 23.67 3.67
CA ASP A 263 -2.51 24.97 3.43
C ASP A 263 -1.73 24.93 2.10
N THR A 264 -1.88 25.99 1.29
CA THR A 264 -1.30 26.05 -0.05
C THR A 264 0.23 25.98 -0.04
N ALA A 265 0.89 26.58 0.97
CA ALA A 265 2.35 26.55 1.08
C ALA A 265 2.84 25.16 1.47
N LEU A 266 2.11 24.45 2.34
CA LEU A 266 2.39 23.04 2.67
C LEU A 266 2.18 22.13 1.46
N ALA A 267 1.10 22.33 0.71
CA ALA A 267 0.84 21.57 -0.51
C ALA A 267 1.96 21.76 -1.54
N ALA A 268 2.45 22.98 -1.73
CA ALA A 268 3.58 23.26 -2.62
C ALA A 268 4.88 22.59 -2.14
N GLN A 269 5.16 22.58 -0.83
CA GLN A 269 6.32 21.91 -0.25
C GLN A 269 6.23 20.37 -0.44
N ALA A 270 5.06 19.78 -0.17
CA ALA A 270 4.82 18.36 -0.37
C ALA A 270 5.06 17.94 -1.82
N LEU A 271 4.54 18.74 -2.76
CA LEU A 271 4.70 18.51 -4.19
C LEU A 271 6.17 18.59 -4.62
N ALA A 272 6.91 19.60 -4.16
CA ALA A 272 8.34 19.76 -4.45
C ALA A 272 9.12 18.53 -3.92
N ALA A 273 8.91 18.15 -2.67
CA ALA A 273 9.56 16.99 -2.07
C ALA A 273 9.22 15.67 -2.80
N ALA A 274 7.96 15.46 -3.19
CA ALA A 274 7.54 14.28 -3.92
C ALA A 274 8.20 14.18 -5.31
N ARG A 275 8.42 15.31 -5.98
CA ARG A 275 9.14 15.36 -7.27
C ARG A 275 10.60 14.98 -7.12
N GLU A 276 11.30 15.49 -6.09
CA GLU A 276 12.69 15.12 -5.80
C GLU A 276 12.82 13.60 -5.53
N VAL A 277 11.91 13.04 -4.73
CA VAL A 277 11.87 11.59 -4.45
C VAL A 277 11.67 10.79 -5.74
N ALA A 278 10.72 11.15 -6.59
CA ALA A 278 10.45 10.45 -7.84
C ALA A 278 11.61 10.58 -8.84
N GLN A 279 12.24 11.75 -8.90
CA GLN A 279 13.41 11.99 -9.75
C GLN A 279 14.61 11.17 -9.29
N GLY A 280 14.90 11.15 -7.98
CA GLY A 280 16.00 10.38 -7.42
C GLY A 280 15.86 8.87 -7.64
N LEU A 281 14.64 8.33 -7.68
CA LEU A 281 14.36 6.93 -8.05
C LEU A 281 14.44 6.68 -9.55
N ASN A 282 14.60 7.70 -10.38
CA ASN A 282 14.36 7.62 -11.82
C ASN A 282 13.03 6.89 -12.13
N TYR A 283 12.01 7.22 -11.35
CA TYR A 283 10.73 6.52 -11.33
C TYR A 283 9.99 6.67 -12.65
N VAL A 284 9.35 5.60 -13.11
CA VAL A 284 8.35 5.65 -14.19
C VAL A 284 7.09 4.95 -13.68
N GLY A 285 5.92 5.59 -13.80
CA GLY A 285 4.67 5.09 -13.26
C GLY A 285 4.04 6.04 -12.25
N VAL A 286 3.03 5.57 -11.55
CA VAL A 286 2.37 6.29 -10.45
C VAL A 286 3.08 5.99 -9.14
N LEU A 287 3.43 7.04 -8.41
CA LEU A 287 4.06 7.01 -7.09
C LEU A 287 3.22 7.83 -6.12
N CYS A 288 2.99 7.31 -4.92
CA CYS A 288 2.50 8.10 -3.81
C CYS A 288 3.63 8.39 -2.82
N VAL A 289 3.72 9.63 -2.35
CA VAL A 289 4.57 10.03 -1.24
C VAL A 289 3.70 10.53 -0.11
N GLU A 290 3.84 9.94 1.07
CA GLU A 290 3.10 10.28 2.27
C GLU A 290 3.93 11.16 3.20
N PHE A 291 3.27 12.14 3.82
CA PHE A 291 3.91 13.14 4.66
C PHE A 291 3.19 13.30 5.99
N PHE A 292 3.97 13.56 7.03
CA PHE A 292 3.50 14.10 8.29
C PHE A 292 3.64 15.63 8.29
N VAL A 293 2.56 16.31 8.64
CA VAL A 293 2.55 17.73 8.96
C VAL A 293 2.71 17.86 10.47
N LEU A 294 3.76 18.53 10.91
CA LEU A 294 4.09 18.69 12.32
C LEU A 294 3.56 20.02 12.85
N HIS A 295 3.18 20.03 14.13
CA HIS A 295 2.93 21.29 14.82
C HIS A 295 4.15 22.19 14.75
N PRO A 296 3.94 23.53 14.69
CA PRO A 296 5.03 24.48 14.81
C PRO A 296 5.84 24.30 16.09
N ASP A 297 7.16 24.53 16.03
CA ASP A 297 8.03 24.44 17.21
C ASP A 297 7.74 25.55 18.25
N ALA A 298 7.08 26.65 17.84
CA ALA A 298 6.70 27.74 18.71
C ALA A 298 5.33 28.32 18.31
N PRO A 299 4.60 28.93 19.24
CA PRO A 299 3.32 29.61 18.93
C PRO A 299 3.49 30.63 17.80
N GLY A 300 2.62 30.58 16.80
CA GLY A 300 2.68 31.45 15.60
C GLY A 300 3.75 31.06 14.58
N GLY A 301 4.50 29.99 14.80
CA GLY A 301 5.43 29.41 13.80
C GLY A 301 4.69 28.74 12.64
N LYS A 302 5.45 28.36 11.61
CA LYS A 302 4.90 27.58 10.48
C LYS A 302 4.95 26.09 10.76
N PRO A 303 3.92 25.31 10.34
CA PRO A 303 3.99 23.87 10.35
C PRO A 303 5.18 23.36 9.52
N ARG A 304 5.73 22.22 9.90
CA ARG A 304 6.82 21.57 9.18
C ARG A 304 6.31 20.29 8.51
N LEU A 305 6.88 19.98 7.35
CA LEU A 305 6.59 18.78 6.61
C LEU A 305 7.77 17.82 6.72
N VAL A 306 7.50 16.54 6.98
CA VAL A 306 8.48 15.45 6.88
C VAL A 306 7.89 14.29 6.07
N VAL A 307 8.73 13.67 5.24
CA VAL A 307 8.29 12.49 4.48
C VAL A 307 8.18 11.29 5.42
N ASN A 308 7.08 10.55 5.27
CA ASN A 308 6.83 9.31 6.02
C ASN A 308 7.29 8.09 5.22
N GLU A 309 6.62 7.80 4.12
CA GLU A 309 6.87 6.62 3.29
C GLU A 309 6.44 6.84 1.84
N ILE A 310 6.83 5.91 0.94
CA ILE A 310 6.38 5.87 -0.45
C ILE A 310 5.60 4.60 -0.74
N ALA A 311 4.63 4.71 -1.65
CA ALA A 311 4.01 3.57 -2.29
C ALA A 311 4.35 3.60 -3.79
N PRO A 312 5.12 2.61 -4.31
CA PRO A 312 5.57 2.59 -5.70
C PRO A 312 4.45 2.06 -6.63
N ARG A 313 3.27 2.63 -6.54
CA ARG A 313 2.02 2.19 -7.20
C ARG A 313 0.90 3.20 -6.98
N PRO A 314 -0.26 3.05 -7.66
CA PRO A 314 -1.50 3.74 -7.26
C PRO A 314 -1.80 3.56 -5.78
N HIS A 315 -2.30 4.61 -5.13
CA HIS A 315 -2.48 4.64 -3.69
C HIS A 315 -3.94 4.84 -3.28
N ASN A 316 -4.30 4.38 -2.08
CA ASN A 316 -5.65 4.49 -1.55
C ASN A 316 -6.15 5.94 -1.51
N SER A 317 -5.31 6.90 -1.10
CA SER A 317 -5.68 8.32 -1.09
C SER A 317 -6.01 8.89 -2.47
N GLY A 318 -5.51 8.30 -3.55
CA GLY A 318 -5.80 8.71 -4.93
C GLY A 318 -7.06 8.09 -5.55
N HIS A 319 -7.81 7.23 -4.83
CA HIS A 319 -8.98 6.56 -5.39
C HIS A 319 -10.09 7.52 -5.81
N HIS A 320 -10.25 8.64 -5.09
CA HIS A 320 -11.22 9.68 -5.44
C HIS A 320 -11.09 10.15 -6.89
N SER A 321 -9.88 10.04 -7.47
CA SER A 321 -9.61 10.53 -8.83
C SER A 321 -10.43 9.83 -9.93
N ILE A 322 -11.02 8.66 -9.64
CA ILE A 322 -11.93 7.97 -10.56
C ILE A 322 -13.18 8.83 -10.81
N ASP A 323 -13.68 9.49 -9.76
CA ASP A 323 -14.97 10.19 -9.80
C ASP A 323 -14.85 11.72 -9.72
N SER A 324 -13.67 12.25 -9.41
CA SER A 324 -13.49 13.68 -9.20
C SER A 324 -12.50 14.36 -10.15
N CYS A 325 -11.80 13.57 -10.99
CA CYS A 325 -10.83 14.07 -11.95
C CYS A 325 -11.13 13.56 -13.37
N ASP A 326 -10.68 14.31 -14.38
CA ASP A 326 -10.79 13.91 -15.79
C ASP A 326 -9.81 12.75 -16.16
N VAL A 327 -8.77 12.52 -15.36
CA VAL A 327 -7.83 11.41 -15.49
C VAL A 327 -7.55 10.83 -14.11
N SER A 328 -7.81 9.53 -13.94
CA SER A 328 -7.56 8.86 -12.67
C SER A 328 -6.10 8.43 -12.51
N GLN A 329 -5.66 8.18 -11.26
CA GLN A 329 -4.34 7.59 -11.00
C GLN A 329 -4.13 6.26 -11.73
N PHE A 330 -5.18 5.47 -11.91
CA PHE A 330 -5.08 4.18 -12.59
C PHE A 330 -4.86 4.35 -14.09
N GLU A 331 -5.54 5.32 -14.69
CA GLU A 331 -5.31 5.69 -16.08
C GLU A 331 -3.91 6.27 -16.28
N LEU A 332 -3.42 7.11 -15.36
CA LEU A 332 -2.04 7.58 -15.39
C LEU A 332 -1.04 6.43 -15.38
N GLN A 333 -1.27 5.38 -14.56
CA GLN A 333 -0.40 4.19 -14.56
C GLN A 333 -0.43 3.48 -15.91
N VAL A 334 -1.62 3.31 -16.51
CA VAL A 334 -1.74 2.73 -17.86
C VAL A 334 -1.00 3.56 -18.91
N ARG A 335 -1.14 4.89 -18.85
CA ARG A 335 -0.44 5.81 -19.78
C ARG A 335 1.08 5.70 -19.63
N CYS A 336 1.61 5.61 -18.40
CA CYS A 336 3.04 5.38 -18.17
C CYS A 336 3.51 4.05 -18.77
N MET A 337 2.73 2.98 -18.60
CA MET A 337 3.07 1.65 -19.13
C MET A 337 3.04 1.60 -20.65
N ALA A 338 2.08 2.27 -21.26
CA ALA A 338 1.84 2.27 -22.71
C ALA A 338 2.64 3.35 -23.46
N GLY A 339 3.43 4.17 -22.77
CA GLY A 339 4.15 5.29 -23.38
C GLY A 339 3.22 6.37 -23.94
N LEU A 340 2.02 6.53 -23.38
CA LEU A 340 1.05 7.54 -23.78
C LEU A 340 1.38 8.89 -23.10
N PRO A 341 0.99 10.02 -23.70
CA PRO A 341 1.21 11.34 -23.13
C PRO A 341 0.57 11.48 -21.75
N LEU A 342 1.32 12.05 -20.80
CA LEU A 342 0.80 12.47 -19.51
C LEU A 342 0.25 13.90 -19.60
N VAL A 343 -0.96 14.08 -19.12
CA VAL A 343 -1.57 15.43 -18.98
C VAL A 343 -1.88 15.67 -17.51
N PRO A 344 -1.72 16.89 -17.00
CA PRO A 344 -2.10 17.21 -15.62
C PRO A 344 -3.59 16.90 -15.38
N PRO A 345 -3.94 16.01 -14.45
CA PRO A 345 -5.33 15.75 -14.10
C PRO A 345 -6.02 17.02 -13.59
N ARG A 346 -7.20 17.31 -14.12
CA ARG A 346 -8.04 18.40 -13.63
C ARG A 346 -9.12 17.84 -12.72
N ALA A 347 -9.14 18.29 -11.47
CA ALA A 347 -10.28 18.04 -10.62
C ALA A 347 -11.48 18.87 -11.12
N HIS A 348 -12.60 18.20 -11.39
CA HIS A 348 -13.86 18.84 -11.74
C HIS A 348 -14.78 19.01 -10.53
N SER A 349 -14.45 18.38 -9.40
CA SER A 349 -15.19 18.44 -8.15
C SER A 349 -14.23 18.38 -6.96
N ALA A 350 -14.59 19.00 -5.86
CA ALA A 350 -14.04 18.66 -4.57
C ALA A 350 -14.53 17.27 -4.16
N ALA A 351 -13.72 16.53 -3.40
CA ALA A 351 -14.05 15.18 -3.02
C ALA A 351 -13.66 14.82 -1.58
N VAL A 352 -14.46 13.97 -0.97
CA VAL A 352 -14.10 13.25 0.26
C VAL A 352 -14.23 11.76 -0.01
N MET A 353 -13.13 11.04 0.15
CA MET A 353 -13.10 9.58 0.02
C MET A 353 -13.16 8.95 1.40
N LEU A 354 -14.06 7.99 1.58
CA LEU A 354 -14.22 7.17 2.78
C LEU A 354 -13.81 5.74 2.49
N ASN A 355 -12.88 5.20 3.28
CA ASN A 355 -12.51 3.80 3.16
C ASN A 355 -13.58 2.92 3.81
N ILE A 356 -13.97 1.85 3.13
CA ILE A 356 -14.91 0.84 3.62
C ILE A 356 -14.10 -0.37 4.08
N LEU A 357 -14.09 -0.59 5.39
CA LEU A 357 -13.44 -1.76 6.01
C LEU A 357 -14.47 -2.85 6.26
N GLY A 358 -14.01 -4.10 6.31
CA GLY A 358 -14.85 -5.25 6.59
C GLY A 358 -15.55 -5.24 7.94
N ASP A 359 -15.12 -4.33 8.82
CA ASP A 359 -15.77 -4.09 10.14
C ASP A 359 -17.24 -3.70 9.99
N LEU A 360 -17.63 -3.03 8.89
CA LEU A 360 -19.01 -2.62 8.64
C LEU A 360 -19.99 -3.77 8.51
N TRP A 361 -19.53 -4.98 8.22
CA TRP A 361 -20.39 -6.15 8.15
C TRP A 361 -20.83 -6.70 9.51
N TRP A 362 -20.29 -6.15 10.62
CA TRP A 362 -20.63 -6.53 12.00
C TRP A 362 -20.86 -5.28 12.86
N PRO A 363 -21.97 -4.52 12.64
CA PRO A 363 -22.27 -3.34 13.42
C PRO A 363 -22.48 -3.71 14.90
N GLY A 364 -21.82 -3.00 15.81
CA GLY A 364 -21.93 -3.22 17.25
C GLY A 364 -20.97 -4.23 17.86
N ALA A 365 -20.19 -4.98 17.08
CA ALA A 365 -19.25 -5.98 17.61
C ALA A 365 -18.02 -5.39 18.32
N VAL A 366 -17.75 -4.07 18.16
CA VAL A 366 -16.70 -3.34 18.89
C VAL A 366 -17.20 -1.94 19.25
N PRO A 367 -17.13 -1.53 20.53
CA PRO A 367 -17.38 -0.13 20.89
C PRO A 367 -16.42 0.80 20.14
N ALA A 368 -16.93 1.95 19.70
CA ALA A 368 -16.10 2.98 19.08
C ALA A 368 -14.93 3.33 20.02
N GLY A 369 -13.69 3.18 19.55
CA GLY A 369 -12.48 3.46 20.34
C GLY A 369 -11.87 2.26 21.09
N ALA A 370 -12.45 1.07 21.05
CA ALA A 370 -11.82 -0.12 21.61
C ALA A 370 -10.67 -0.59 20.71
N LYS A 371 -9.45 -0.60 21.24
CA LYS A 371 -8.28 -1.19 20.58
C LYS A 371 -8.43 -2.71 20.54
N VAL A 372 -8.81 -3.26 19.42
CA VAL A 372 -8.76 -4.71 19.18
C VAL A 372 -7.42 -5.01 18.50
N PRO A 373 -6.57 -5.86 19.10
CA PRO A 373 -5.33 -6.27 18.47
C PRO A 373 -5.60 -6.89 17.10
N LEU A 374 -4.86 -6.47 16.07
CA LEU A 374 -5.02 -6.95 14.68
C LEU A 374 -4.78 -8.46 14.51
N ASP A 375 -4.05 -9.08 15.42
CA ASP A 375 -3.80 -10.52 15.47
C ASP A 375 -5.05 -11.37 15.83
N LYS A 376 -6.03 -10.78 16.52
CA LYS A 376 -7.32 -11.42 16.80
C LYS A 376 -8.33 -11.32 15.66
N CYS A 377 -7.96 -10.68 14.55
CA CYS A 377 -8.82 -10.49 13.38
C CYS A 377 -8.87 -11.71 12.43
N ALA A 378 -8.19 -12.81 12.75
CA ALA A 378 -8.07 -13.96 11.84
C ALA A 378 -9.36 -14.77 11.64
N HIS A 379 -10.36 -14.63 12.50
CA HIS A 379 -11.62 -15.36 12.41
C HIS A 379 -12.79 -14.38 12.31
N PRO A 380 -13.76 -14.65 11.42
CA PRO A 380 -14.99 -13.85 11.41
C PRO A 380 -15.68 -13.97 12.77
N PRO A 381 -16.37 -12.91 13.23
CA PRO A 381 -17.23 -13.00 14.42
C PRO A 381 -18.23 -14.16 14.30
N ALA A 382 -18.65 -14.71 15.43
CA ALA A 382 -19.64 -15.79 15.46
C ALA A 382 -21.03 -15.35 14.95
N GLU A 383 -21.27 -14.04 14.90
CA GLU A 383 -22.47 -13.45 14.34
C GLU A 383 -22.44 -13.46 12.81
N PRO A 384 -23.58 -13.68 12.12
CA PRO A 384 -23.63 -13.59 10.67
C PRO A 384 -23.28 -12.17 10.20
N ALA A 385 -22.55 -12.07 9.10
CA ALA A 385 -22.24 -10.80 8.46
C ALA A 385 -23.51 -10.17 7.88
N HIS A 386 -23.71 -8.88 8.09
CA HIS A 386 -24.80 -8.10 7.51
C HIS A 386 -24.26 -7.22 6.39
N GLU A 387 -24.90 -7.26 5.23
CA GLU A 387 -24.56 -6.34 4.12
C GLU A 387 -24.86 -4.90 4.55
N PRO A 388 -23.93 -3.95 4.42
CA PRO A 388 -24.21 -2.54 4.66
C PRO A 388 -25.33 -2.00 3.75
N ASP A 389 -26.08 -1.00 4.22
CA ASP A 389 -27.17 -0.41 3.45
C ASP A 389 -26.67 0.47 2.29
N TRP A 390 -26.27 -0.20 1.22
CA TRP A 390 -25.80 0.46 -0.01
C TRP A 390 -26.88 1.29 -0.69
N ALA A 391 -28.16 0.90 -0.54
CA ALA A 391 -29.27 1.62 -1.13
C ALA A 391 -29.44 3.01 -0.51
N ALA A 392 -29.35 3.11 0.81
CA ALA A 392 -29.40 4.40 1.50
C ALA A 392 -28.25 5.32 1.10
N VAL A 393 -27.04 4.76 0.97
CA VAL A 393 -25.85 5.54 0.59
C VAL A 393 -25.92 6.00 -0.87
N LEU A 394 -26.31 5.13 -1.79
CA LEU A 394 -26.42 5.44 -3.22
C LEU A 394 -27.59 6.37 -3.57
N ALA A 395 -28.54 6.55 -2.65
CA ALA A 395 -29.59 7.57 -2.79
C ALA A 395 -29.08 9.00 -2.57
N LEU A 396 -27.88 9.18 -2.02
CA LEU A 396 -27.27 10.50 -1.78
C LEU A 396 -26.62 11.02 -3.07
N PRO A 397 -26.98 12.23 -3.55
CA PRO A 397 -26.37 12.82 -4.73
C PRO A 397 -24.85 13.03 -4.53
N GLY A 398 -24.05 12.71 -5.54
CA GLY A 398 -22.61 12.88 -5.52
C GLY A 398 -21.85 11.75 -4.80
N VAL A 399 -22.51 10.69 -4.39
CA VAL A 399 -21.87 9.51 -3.80
C VAL A 399 -21.62 8.45 -4.87
N HIS A 400 -20.37 7.97 -4.93
CA HIS A 400 -19.91 6.91 -5.81
C HIS A 400 -19.37 5.77 -4.95
N LEU A 401 -19.86 4.55 -5.18
CA LEU A 401 -19.46 3.34 -4.45
C LEU A 401 -18.56 2.46 -5.33
N HIS A 402 -17.41 2.10 -4.79
CA HIS A 402 -16.47 1.16 -5.39
C HIS A 402 -16.24 -0.03 -4.45
N GLN A 403 -16.92 -1.14 -4.72
CA GLN A 403 -16.65 -2.42 -4.06
C GLN A 403 -15.52 -3.16 -4.79
N TYR A 404 -14.59 -3.74 -4.02
CA TYR A 404 -13.39 -4.36 -4.59
C TYR A 404 -13.58 -5.80 -5.06
N GLY A 405 -14.79 -6.37 -4.89
CA GLY A 405 -15.10 -7.74 -5.30
C GLY A 405 -14.53 -8.82 -4.37
N LYS A 406 -14.14 -8.44 -3.14
CA LYS A 406 -13.70 -9.40 -2.11
C LYS A 406 -14.91 -10.07 -1.46
N THR A 407 -14.93 -11.40 -1.46
CA THR A 407 -16.10 -12.20 -0.99
C THR A 407 -16.17 -12.37 0.52
N GLN A 408 -15.04 -12.20 1.23
CA GLN A 408 -14.97 -12.41 2.67
C GLN A 408 -14.62 -11.11 3.39
N PRO A 409 -15.58 -10.42 4.01
CA PRO A 409 -15.28 -9.30 4.87
C PRO A 409 -14.48 -9.79 6.09
N ARG A 410 -13.49 -9.02 6.52
CA ARG A 410 -12.68 -9.26 7.72
C ARG A 410 -12.36 -7.92 8.34
N ARG A 411 -12.22 -7.88 9.66
CA ARG A 411 -11.82 -6.65 10.37
C ARG A 411 -10.54 -6.07 9.79
N GLY A 412 -10.52 -4.74 9.58
CA GLY A 412 -9.40 -4.02 9.00
C GLY A 412 -9.15 -4.30 7.51
N ARG A 413 -9.85 -5.25 6.87
CA ARG A 413 -9.71 -5.52 5.44
C ARG A 413 -10.43 -4.45 4.64
N LYS A 414 -9.73 -3.77 3.75
CA LYS A 414 -10.30 -2.81 2.81
C LYS A 414 -11.22 -3.54 1.82
N MET A 415 -12.53 -3.31 1.91
CA MET A 415 -13.56 -3.97 1.10
C MET A 415 -14.03 -3.10 -0.06
N GLY A 416 -13.91 -1.77 0.09
CA GLY A 416 -14.35 -0.79 -0.88
C GLY A 416 -13.96 0.62 -0.46
N HIS A 417 -14.47 1.60 -1.20
CA HIS A 417 -14.46 3.00 -0.81
C HIS A 417 -15.70 3.71 -1.34
N LEU A 418 -16.06 4.82 -0.70
CA LEU A 418 -16.98 5.82 -1.24
C LEU A 418 -16.17 7.03 -1.68
N THR A 419 -16.51 7.62 -2.82
CA THR A 419 -16.12 8.97 -3.19
C THR A 419 -17.35 9.87 -3.13
N CYS A 420 -17.32 10.87 -2.27
CA CYS A 420 -18.37 11.87 -2.15
C CYS A 420 -17.92 13.16 -2.85
N THR A 421 -18.55 13.52 -3.96
CA THR A 421 -18.18 14.67 -4.79
C THR A 421 -19.18 15.81 -4.64
N ALA A 422 -18.68 17.05 -4.68
CA ALA A 422 -19.49 18.26 -4.71
C ALA A 422 -18.71 19.44 -5.30
N PRO A 423 -19.36 20.58 -5.64
CA PRO A 423 -18.67 21.77 -6.13
C PRO A 423 -17.63 22.36 -5.17
N THR A 424 -17.86 22.23 -3.86
CA THR A 424 -16.93 22.72 -2.82
C THR A 424 -16.61 21.61 -1.80
N LEU A 425 -15.46 21.72 -1.14
CA LEU A 425 -15.06 20.76 -0.11
C LEU A 425 -16.03 20.75 1.10
N VAL A 426 -16.59 21.89 1.45
CA VAL A 426 -17.60 21.98 2.52
C VAL A 426 -18.81 21.11 2.18
N GLN A 427 -19.33 21.23 0.97
CA GLN A 427 -20.45 20.41 0.50
C GLN A 427 -20.09 18.92 0.37
N ALA A 428 -18.87 18.61 -0.13
CA ALA A 428 -18.41 17.23 -0.20
C ALA A 428 -18.29 16.58 1.20
N ARG A 429 -17.82 17.33 2.21
CA ARG A 429 -17.82 16.89 3.61
C ARG A 429 -19.23 16.63 4.13
N ASP A 430 -20.20 17.45 3.80
CA ASP A 430 -21.60 17.28 4.25
C ASP A 430 -22.21 16.01 3.64
N VAL A 431 -21.99 15.76 2.34
CA VAL A 431 -22.40 14.51 1.68
C VAL A 431 -21.70 13.30 2.32
N ALA A 432 -20.39 13.39 2.55
CA ALA A 432 -19.63 12.31 3.14
C ALA A 432 -20.04 11.99 4.59
N ARG A 433 -20.40 13.01 5.38
CA ARG A 433 -20.94 12.81 6.74
C ARG A 433 -22.29 12.10 6.71
N GLN A 434 -23.17 12.46 5.78
CA GLN A 434 -24.45 11.77 5.59
C GLN A 434 -24.22 10.29 5.20
N ALA A 435 -23.33 10.04 4.23
CA ALA A 435 -22.97 8.69 3.84
C ALA A 435 -22.35 7.87 5.00
N ALA A 436 -21.47 8.50 5.78
CA ALA A 436 -20.89 7.89 6.97
C ALA A 436 -21.95 7.55 8.01
N GLN A 437 -22.93 8.44 8.23
CA GLN A 437 -24.05 8.20 9.15
C GLN A 437 -24.92 7.01 8.69
N CYS A 438 -25.25 6.91 7.40
CA CYS A 438 -25.98 5.76 6.84
C CYS A 438 -25.27 4.44 7.10
N LEU A 439 -23.92 4.44 7.07
CA LEU A 439 -23.09 3.25 7.28
C LEU A 439 -22.66 3.03 8.74
N GLY A 440 -22.98 3.94 9.66
CA GLY A 440 -22.51 3.83 11.03
C GLY A 440 -20.99 4.04 11.18
N LEU A 441 -20.35 4.71 10.24
CA LEU A 441 -18.93 5.08 10.32
C LEU A 441 -18.70 6.15 11.38
N ALA A 442 -17.56 6.09 12.08
CA ALA A 442 -17.21 7.09 13.07
C ALA A 442 -17.04 8.49 12.44
N PRO A 443 -17.52 9.57 13.08
CA PRO A 443 -17.36 10.94 12.60
C PRO A 443 -15.89 11.37 12.63
N TRP A 444 -15.53 12.39 11.82
CA TRP A 444 -14.19 13.03 11.77
C TRP A 444 -14.29 14.54 11.71
#